data_a5e156d422f8a4b16e81ab360d6eb14c
#
_entry.id   a5e156d422f8a4b16e81ab360d6eb14c
#
_cell.length_a   1.000
_cell.length_b   1.000
_cell.length_c   1.000
_cell.angle_alpha   90.00
_cell.angle_beta   90.00
_cell.angle_gamma   90.00
#
_symmetry.space_group_name_H-M   'P 1'
#
loop_
_entity.id
_entity.type
_entity.pdbx_description
1 polymer ?
#
loop_
_entity_poly.entity_id
_entity_poly.type
_entity_poly.pdbx_seq_one_letter_code
_entity_poly.pdbx_strand_id
1 'polypeptide(L)'
;ALAVAPDYRLCVTGEKCTNHLISTIINKDGEMLYSEPFYHLHDLSNGVDKPTRGMAFDTHGNLYVATPMGVQVADHNGRVRAILSLPAGGVDALARSGQYLYVRCGQKLYVRKMKAIGHNPKQGAMSYQSQGQG
;
A
#
# COMPACT_ATOMS: atom_id res chain seq x y z
N ALA A 1 -4.70 -5.43 -7.34
CA ALA A 1 -4.90 -4.27 -6.46
C ALA A 1 -4.31 -3.01 -7.08
N LEU A 2 -4.84 -1.87 -6.69
CA LEU A 2 -4.42 -0.58 -7.23
C LEU A 2 -4.48 0.47 -6.12
N ALA A 3 -3.49 1.38 -6.08
CA ALA A 3 -3.50 2.53 -5.18
C ALA A 3 -2.91 3.75 -5.88
N VAL A 4 -3.43 4.93 -5.55
CA VAL A 4 -2.93 6.20 -6.09
C VAL A 4 -2.32 6.99 -4.94
N ALA A 5 -1.12 7.51 -5.16
CA ALA A 5 -0.40 8.31 -4.17
C ALA A 5 -1.16 9.60 -3.81
N PRO A 6 -0.96 10.14 -2.60
CA PRO A 6 -1.73 11.32 -2.13
C PRO A 6 -1.57 12.56 -3.01
N ASP A 7 -0.46 12.73 -3.69
CA ASP A 7 -0.23 13.85 -4.60
C ASP A 7 -0.78 13.62 -6.03
N TYR A 8 -1.38 12.45 -6.27
CA TYR A 8 -1.93 12.02 -7.57
C TYR A 8 -0.91 11.96 -8.71
N ARG A 9 0.38 11.83 -8.38
CA ARG A 9 1.44 11.73 -9.38
C ARG A 9 1.91 10.30 -9.64
N LEU A 10 1.47 9.35 -8.84
CA LEU A 10 1.91 7.97 -8.91
C LEU A 10 0.74 7.03 -8.71
N CYS A 11 0.62 6.05 -9.58
CA CYS A 11 -0.29 4.93 -9.44
C CYS A 11 0.53 3.66 -9.24
N VAL A 12 0.13 2.82 -8.28
CA VAL A 12 0.81 1.55 -8.02
C VAL A 12 -0.18 0.42 -8.27
N THR A 13 0.27 -0.58 -9.01
CA THR A 13 -0.52 -1.79 -9.30
C THR A 13 0.26 -3.03 -8.89
N GLY A 14 -0.46 -4.03 -8.40
CA GLY A 14 0.11 -5.34 -8.11
C GLY A 14 0.04 -6.24 -9.32
N GLU A 15 1.13 -6.96 -9.59
CA GLU A 15 1.17 -7.99 -10.60
C GLU A 15 0.95 -9.37 -10.00
N LYS A 16 0.43 -10.28 -10.82
CA LYS A 16 0.38 -11.69 -10.47
C LYS A 16 1.78 -12.28 -10.48
N CYS A 17 2.01 -13.22 -9.60
CA CYS A 17 3.22 -14.06 -9.60
C CYS A 17 4.53 -13.31 -9.34
N THR A 18 4.50 -12.07 -8.86
CA THR A 18 5.72 -11.35 -8.55
C THR A 18 5.67 -10.70 -7.19
N ASN A 19 6.84 -10.46 -6.61
CA ASN A 19 6.99 -9.69 -5.38
C ASN A 19 7.17 -8.20 -5.67
N HIS A 20 7.05 -7.80 -6.92
CA HIS A 20 7.20 -6.42 -7.34
C HIS A 20 5.84 -5.78 -7.53
N LEU A 21 5.76 -4.51 -7.19
CA LEU A 21 4.64 -3.68 -7.57
C LEU A 21 5.11 -2.73 -8.65
N ILE A 22 4.26 -2.51 -9.63
CA ILE A 22 4.56 -1.61 -10.74
C ILE A 22 4.11 -0.20 -10.36
N SER A 23 5.00 0.77 -10.47
CA SER A 23 4.64 2.16 -10.33
C SER A 23 4.57 2.84 -11.69
N THR A 24 3.55 3.66 -11.87
CA THR A 24 3.31 4.40 -13.10
C THR A 24 3.15 5.88 -12.76
N ILE A 25 3.92 6.72 -13.43
CA ILE A 25 3.86 8.17 -13.23
C ILE A 25 2.60 8.72 -13.91
N ILE A 26 1.91 9.64 -13.24
CA ILE A 26 0.74 10.33 -13.75
C ILE A 26 1.13 11.79 -13.99
N ASN A 27 0.89 12.31 -15.21
CA ASN A 27 1.16 13.71 -15.51
C ASN A 27 -0.02 14.63 -15.11
N LYS A 28 0.12 15.93 -15.38
CA LYS A 28 -0.90 16.92 -15.01
C LYS A 28 -2.24 16.69 -15.71
N ASP A 29 -2.23 16.08 -16.89
CA ASP A 29 -3.43 15.82 -17.67
C ASP A 29 -4.09 14.48 -17.30
N GLY A 30 -3.53 13.76 -16.32
CA GLY A 30 -4.03 12.46 -15.92
C GLY A 30 -3.56 11.30 -16.78
N GLU A 31 -2.61 11.55 -17.69
CA GLU A 31 -2.06 10.50 -18.53
C GLU A 31 -1.03 9.69 -17.76
N MET A 32 -1.05 8.37 -17.96
CA MET A 32 -0.09 7.47 -17.37
C MET A 32 1.14 7.37 -18.26
N LEU A 33 2.30 7.70 -17.67
CA LEU A 33 3.60 7.66 -18.32
C LEU A 33 4.44 6.61 -17.62
N TYR A 34 5.45 6.10 -18.24
CA TYR A 34 6.50 5.24 -17.67
C TYR A 34 6.07 4.35 -16.51
N SER A 35 5.96 3.08 -16.79
CA SER A 35 5.72 2.05 -15.76
C SER A 35 6.99 1.26 -15.53
N GLU A 36 7.31 1.02 -14.24
CA GLU A 36 8.49 0.24 -13.88
C GLU A 36 8.26 -0.50 -12.57
N PRO A 37 8.93 -1.65 -12.35
CA PRO A 37 8.97 -2.29 -11.04
C PRO A 37 9.66 -1.35 -10.06
N PHE A 38 8.99 -1.02 -8.96
CA PHE A 38 9.53 -0.07 -7.99
C PHE A 38 9.51 -0.61 -6.56
N TYR A 39 8.36 -1.11 -6.11
CA TYR A 39 8.26 -1.67 -4.77
C TYR A 39 8.62 -3.15 -4.79
N HIS A 40 9.47 -3.56 -3.84
CA HIS A 40 9.88 -4.95 -3.68
C HIS A 40 9.32 -5.48 -2.36
N LEU A 41 8.30 -6.31 -2.45
CA LEU A 41 7.73 -6.96 -1.28
C LEU A 41 8.59 -8.14 -0.84
N HIS A 42 8.54 -8.46 0.44
CA HIS A 42 9.17 -9.68 0.93
C HIS A 42 8.46 -10.90 0.32
N ASP A 43 9.24 -11.89 -0.06
CA ASP A 43 8.69 -13.12 -0.65
C ASP A 43 7.95 -13.93 0.40
N LEU A 44 6.72 -14.26 0.10
CA LEU A 44 5.77 -14.76 1.05
C LEU A 44 5.15 -16.07 0.66
N SER A 45 5.40 -16.52 -0.52
CA SER A 45 4.55 -17.53 -1.12
C SER A 45 5.29 -18.83 -1.45
N ASN A 46 6.61 -18.90 -1.25
CA ASN A 46 7.41 -20.06 -1.63
C ASN A 46 7.09 -20.53 -3.05
N GLY A 47 6.92 -19.60 -3.97
CA GLY A 47 6.60 -19.90 -5.36
C GLY A 47 5.10 -20.07 -5.65
N VAL A 48 4.22 -19.92 -4.68
CA VAL A 48 2.77 -19.98 -4.93
C VAL A 48 2.27 -18.60 -5.35
N ASP A 49 1.52 -18.59 -6.44
CA ASP A 49 0.94 -17.37 -7.01
C ASP A 49 -0.13 -16.79 -6.08
N LYS A 50 0.20 -15.72 -5.39
CA LYS A 50 -0.75 -15.00 -4.54
C LYS A 50 -0.70 -13.52 -4.84
N PRO A 51 -1.68 -13.00 -5.57
CA PRO A 51 -1.71 -11.58 -5.90
C PRO A 51 -1.90 -10.73 -4.64
N THR A 52 -1.40 -9.50 -4.68
CA THR A 52 -1.71 -8.51 -3.67
C THR A 52 -3.21 -8.21 -3.69
N ARG A 53 -3.85 -8.23 -2.52
CA ARG A 53 -5.31 -8.15 -2.44
C ARG A 53 -5.84 -6.79 -2.03
N GLY A 54 -4.99 -5.90 -1.62
CA GLY A 54 -5.39 -4.54 -1.26
C GLY A 54 -4.19 -3.67 -1.02
N MET A 55 -4.31 -2.39 -1.36
CA MET A 55 -3.27 -1.40 -1.16
C MET A 55 -3.88 -0.06 -0.79
N ALA A 56 -3.18 0.71 0.04
CA ALA A 56 -3.57 2.08 0.37
C ALA A 56 -2.35 2.89 0.77
N PHE A 57 -2.35 4.17 0.45
CA PHE A 57 -1.32 5.11 0.89
C PHE A 57 -1.75 5.85 2.16
N ASP A 58 -0.76 6.26 2.96
CA ASP A 58 -0.97 7.28 3.97
C ASP A 58 -0.51 8.65 3.45
N THR A 59 -0.67 9.69 4.26
CA THR A 59 -0.31 11.05 3.85
C THR A 59 1.18 11.32 3.87
N HIS A 60 1.99 10.39 4.36
CA HIS A 60 3.45 10.44 4.28
C HIS A 60 3.99 9.75 3.01
N GLY A 61 3.12 9.16 2.21
CA GLY A 61 3.54 8.43 1.02
C GLY A 61 3.95 6.98 1.28
N ASN A 62 3.66 6.44 2.46
CA ASN A 62 3.89 5.02 2.74
C ASN A 62 2.77 4.19 2.13
N LEU A 63 3.13 3.07 1.52
CA LEU A 63 2.18 2.16 0.89
C LEU A 63 1.96 0.94 1.79
N TYR A 64 0.69 0.70 2.12
CA TYR A 64 0.26 -0.47 2.88
C TYR A 64 -0.26 -1.52 1.91
N VAL A 65 0.27 -2.73 1.99
CA VAL A 65 -0.04 -3.81 1.05
C VAL A 65 -0.53 -5.04 1.78
N ALA A 66 -1.70 -5.53 1.43
CA ALA A 66 -2.25 -6.77 1.96
C ALA A 66 -1.54 -7.97 1.33
N THR A 67 -0.88 -8.77 2.15
CA THR A 67 -0.12 -9.93 1.70
C THR A 67 -0.42 -11.16 2.56
N PRO A 68 -0.02 -12.37 2.12
CA PRO A 68 -0.18 -13.57 2.94
C PRO A 68 0.58 -13.53 4.27
N MET A 69 1.60 -12.68 4.39
CA MET A 69 2.41 -12.54 5.61
C MET A 69 1.81 -11.53 6.60
N GLY A 70 0.86 -10.74 6.16
CA GLY A 70 0.28 -9.64 6.92
C GLY A 70 0.23 -8.38 6.07
N VAL A 71 0.26 -7.21 6.72
CA VAL A 71 0.35 -5.93 6.01
C VAL A 71 1.81 -5.53 5.91
N GLN A 72 2.33 -5.43 4.70
CA GLN A 72 3.66 -4.87 4.47
C GLN A 72 3.55 -3.37 4.24
N VAL A 73 4.40 -2.61 4.91
CA VAL A 73 4.43 -1.15 4.80
C VAL A 73 5.72 -0.75 4.10
N ALA A 74 5.59 -0.19 2.91
CA ALA A 74 6.72 0.29 2.11
C ALA A 74 6.80 1.82 2.15
N ASP A 75 8.03 2.33 2.20
CA ASP A 75 8.27 3.78 2.16
C ASP A 75 8.27 4.30 0.72
N HIS A 76 8.45 5.63 0.58
CA HIS A 76 8.47 6.27 -0.73
C HIS A 76 9.68 5.89 -1.59
N ASN A 77 10.66 5.20 -1.03
CA ASN A 77 11.80 4.65 -1.78
C ASN A 77 11.53 3.21 -2.27
N GLY A 78 10.34 2.68 -2.03
CA GLY A 78 9.96 1.35 -2.47
C GLY A 78 10.43 0.23 -1.55
N ARG A 79 10.93 0.55 -0.35
CA ARG A 79 11.46 -0.43 0.59
C ARG A 79 10.45 -0.77 1.67
N VAL A 80 10.32 -2.06 1.98
CA VAL A 80 9.49 -2.51 3.09
C VAL A 80 10.16 -2.13 4.41
N ARG A 81 9.46 -1.32 5.22
CA ARG A 81 9.93 -0.84 6.52
C ARG A 81 9.35 -1.60 7.69
N ALA A 82 8.19 -2.18 7.51
CA ALA A 82 7.51 -2.91 8.57
C ALA A 82 6.60 -3.98 7.97
N ILE A 83 6.41 -5.05 8.73
CA ILE A 83 5.43 -6.09 8.43
C ILE A 83 4.55 -6.22 9.66
N LEU A 84 3.27 -5.91 9.50
CA LEU A 84 2.27 -6.00 10.55
C LEU A 84 1.63 -7.38 10.48
N SER A 85 2.09 -8.29 11.31
CA SER A 85 1.55 -9.65 11.38
C SER A 85 0.19 -9.65 12.09
N LEU A 86 -0.69 -10.54 11.66
CA LEU A 86 -2.02 -10.70 12.23
C LEU A 86 -2.19 -12.12 12.76
N PRO A 87 -2.97 -12.28 13.85
CA PRO A 87 -3.14 -13.62 14.44
C PRO A 87 -3.74 -14.64 13.47
N ALA A 88 -4.57 -14.18 12.53
CA ALA A 88 -5.23 -15.06 11.56
C ALA A 88 -4.39 -15.34 10.31
N GLY A 89 -3.19 -14.76 10.17
CA GLY A 89 -2.31 -14.99 9.02
C GLY A 89 -2.48 -13.97 7.91
N GLY A 90 -2.78 -14.44 6.70
CA GLY A 90 -2.82 -13.59 5.52
C GLY A 90 -3.96 -12.58 5.49
N VAL A 91 -3.74 -11.47 4.80
CA VAL A 91 -4.67 -10.35 4.70
C VAL A 91 -5.39 -10.40 3.36
N ASP A 92 -6.71 -10.35 3.39
CA ASP A 92 -7.57 -10.40 2.19
C ASP A 92 -7.95 -9.02 1.66
N ALA A 93 -7.99 -8.02 2.54
CA ALA A 93 -8.33 -6.65 2.16
C ALA A 93 -7.83 -5.69 3.21
N LEU A 94 -7.59 -4.45 2.81
CA LEU A 94 -7.26 -3.39 3.76
C LEU A 94 -7.80 -2.04 3.27
N ALA A 95 -7.96 -1.12 4.22
CA ALA A 95 -8.31 0.26 3.94
C ALA A 95 -7.69 1.16 5.00
N ARG A 96 -7.37 2.39 4.62
CA ARG A 96 -6.88 3.43 5.52
C ARG A 96 -7.89 4.55 5.56
N SER A 97 -8.25 5.00 6.76
CA SER A 97 -9.14 6.15 6.93
C SER A 97 -8.76 6.90 8.21
N GLY A 98 -8.46 8.18 8.09
CA GLY A 98 -7.96 8.97 9.22
C GLY A 98 -6.71 8.30 9.80
N GLN A 99 -6.70 8.06 11.11
CA GLN A 99 -5.59 7.41 11.80
C GLN A 99 -5.73 5.89 11.89
N TYR A 100 -6.73 5.31 11.24
CA TYR A 100 -7.03 3.89 11.40
C TYR A 100 -6.67 3.08 10.17
N LEU A 101 -6.11 1.91 10.42
CA LEU A 101 -5.91 0.85 9.44
C LEU A 101 -6.94 -0.24 9.70
N TYR A 102 -7.76 -0.54 8.70
CA TYR A 102 -8.76 -1.60 8.73
C TYR A 102 -8.26 -2.77 7.91
N VAL A 103 -8.28 -3.96 8.47
CA VAL A 103 -7.73 -5.16 7.82
C VAL A 103 -8.72 -6.30 7.96
N ARG A 104 -9.01 -6.97 6.85
CA ARG A 104 -9.84 -8.16 6.85
C ARG A 104 -8.97 -9.41 6.64
N CYS A 105 -9.13 -10.39 7.53
CA CYS A 105 -8.53 -11.71 7.43
C CYS A 105 -9.65 -12.76 7.49
N GLY A 106 -10.05 -13.31 6.35
CA GLY A 106 -11.21 -14.19 6.28
C GLY A 106 -12.48 -13.46 6.70
N GLN A 107 -13.12 -13.95 7.77
CA GLN A 107 -14.34 -13.34 8.33
C GLN A 107 -14.08 -12.37 9.47
N LYS A 108 -12.82 -12.12 9.83
CA LYS A 108 -12.45 -11.23 10.93
C LYS A 108 -12.00 -9.89 10.42
N LEU A 109 -12.45 -8.82 11.08
CA LEU A 109 -12.03 -7.45 10.82
C LEU A 109 -11.18 -6.96 11.99
N TYR A 110 -9.99 -6.48 11.68
CA TYR A 110 -9.07 -5.88 12.66
C TYR A 110 -8.95 -4.39 12.39
N VAL A 111 -8.85 -3.62 13.47
CA VAL A 111 -8.68 -2.16 13.39
C VAL A 111 -7.48 -1.77 14.24
N ARG A 112 -6.60 -0.98 13.67
CA ARG A 112 -5.41 -0.48 14.39
C ARG A 112 -5.30 1.03 14.19
N LYS A 113 -5.07 1.74 15.30
CA LYS A 113 -4.76 3.16 15.25
C LYS A 113 -3.29 3.33 14.86
N MET A 114 -3.04 4.13 13.83
CA MET A 114 -1.70 4.42 13.32
C MET A 114 -1.35 5.88 13.60
N LYS A 115 -0.06 6.21 13.65
CA LYS A 115 0.38 7.59 13.77
C LYS A 115 0.15 8.38 12.49
N ALA A 116 0.40 7.75 11.33
CA ALA A 116 0.20 8.39 10.05
C ALA A 116 -1.28 8.42 9.67
N ILE A 117 -1.70 9.48 8.96
CA ILE A 117 -3.08 9.67 8.54
C ILE A 117 -3.28 9.05 7.16
N GLY A 118 -4.34 8.25 6.99
CA GLY A 118 -4.72 7.70 5.70
C GLY A 118 -5.23 8.78 4.75
N HIS A 119 -4.87 8.68 3.47
CA HIS A 119 -5.33 9.62 2.46
C HIS A 119 -6.81 9.36 2.12
N ASN A 120 -7.60 10.42 2.11
CA ASN A 120 -8.98 10.38 1.66
C ASN A 120 -9.06 10.94 0.23
N PRO A 121 -9.41 10.11 -0.77
CA PRO A 121 -9.48 10.58 -2.17
C PRO A 121 -10.42 11.76 -2.40
N LYS A 122 -11.42 11.94 -1.53
CA LYS A 122 -12.36 13.07 -1.63
C LYS A 122 -11.72 14.41 -1.28
N GLN A 123 -10.58 14.41 -0.61
CA GLN A 123 -9.86 15.64 -0.25
C GLN A 123 -9.00 16.19 -1.39
N GLY A 124 -8.87 15.45 -2.49
CA GLY A 124 -8.00 15.85 -3.57
C GLY A 124 -6.52 15.52 -3.33
N ALA A 125 -5.65 15.97 -4.23
CA ALA A 125 -4.22 15.72 -4.15
C ALA A 125 -3.58 16.46 -2.99
N MET A 126 -2.60 15.83 -2.35
CA MET A 126 -1.87 16.38 -1.21
C MET A 126 -0.37 16.24 -1.43
N SER A 127 0.41 17.18 -0.91
CA SER A 127 1.86 17.00 -0.79
C SER A 127 2.17 15.98 0.30
N TYR A 128 3.28 15.26 0.16
CA TYR A 128 3.71 14.33 1.20
C TYR A 128 4.09 15.08 2.46
N GLN A 129 3.69 14.53 3.61
CA GLN A 129 4.08 15.05 4.91
C GLN A 129 5.51 14.61 5.22
N SER A 130 6.18 15.37 6.12
CA SER A 130 7.51 15.02 6.58
C SER A 130 7.49 13.71 7.36
N GLN A 131 8.34 12.76 6.98
CA GLN A 131 8.43 11.46 7.63
C GLN A 131 9.22 11.47 8.93
N GLY A 132 10.01 12.50 9.17
CA GLY A 132 10.82 12.60 10.38
C GLY A 132 10.03 12.83 11.65
N GLN A 133 8.72 12.96 11.57
CA GLN A 133 7.86 13.29 12.69
C GLN A 133 6.91 12.16 13.09
N GLY A 134 7.09 11.03 12.49
CA GLY A 134 6.25 9.88 12.74
C GLY A 134 6.63 9.09 14.00
#